data_8b40196a6168c109f785811899b899b0
#
_entry.id   8b40196a6168c109f785811899b899b0
#
_cell.length_a   1.000
_cell.length_b   1.000
_cell.length_c   1.000
_cell.angle_alpha   90.00
_cell.angle_beta   90.00
_cell.angle_gamma   90.00
#
_symmetry.space_group_name_H-M   'P 1'
#
loop_
_entity.id
_entity.type
_entity.pdbx_description
1 polymer ?
#
loop_
_entity_poly.entity_id
_entity_poly.type
_entity_poly.pdbx_seq_one_letter_code
_entity_poly.pdbx_strand_id
1 'polypeptide(L)'
;MNSNDLSARVTINLSALKANWLALKARAGGAEVGAAIKADAYGLGLAACAKALWVAGCRSYFVARPREGAELRAVLPDATIYVLDGLYDGAAGYYLQHRLVPSLISLPEAQAWAREGQGAPCALHVDSGINRVSMRMAELEQVVAAKLSLNVILLMSHLASSEEPQNPFNALQRQRFAKAQALLPGVRASLANSSGHYLTSDFFCDLTRPGIALYGGNPTPGQPNPMQAVATAEARVLQVRDVPKGEVVGYNTTWTAARDSRVALVGAGYRDGIPRRMSSGLSPGGAHVFVGGQRCPIVGRVSMDMTAVDVTDAKVQRGDWAEFFGTHIPLDEAAASAGTISWELLTHLGSRYARHYIE
;
A
#
# COMPACT_ATOMS: atom_id res chain seq x y z
N MET A 1 -26.55 -15.00 7.10
CA MET A 1 -25.23 -15.14 6.48
C MET A 1 -25.25 -14.33 5.18
N ASN A 2 -24.40 -13.35 5.05
CA ASN A 2 -24.27 -12.61 3.80
C ASN A 2 -23.60 -13.55 2.78
N SER A 3 -24.15 -13.67 1.58
CA SER A 3 -23.66 -14.62 0.55
C SER A 3 -22.18 -14.42 0.18
N ASN A 4 -21.60 -13.25 0.50
CA ASN A 4 -20.19 -12.92 0.25
C ASN A 4 -19.20 -13.60 1.21
N ASP A 5 -19.66 -14.17 2.33
CA ASP A 5 -18.81 -14.84 3.33
C ASP A 5 -18.49 -16.31 3.02
N LEU A 6 -18.96 -16.81 1.89
CA LEU A 6 -18.96 -18.24 1.65
C LEU A 6 -17.63 -18.78 1.11
N SER A 7 -16.87 -18.01 0.36
CA SER A 7 -15.71 -18.53 -0.38
C SER A 7 -14.36 -17.93 0.01
N ALA A 8 -14.27 -16.61 0.11
CA ALA A 8 -13.02 -15.92 0.41
C ALA A 8 -13.29 -14.64 1.21
N ARG A 9 -12.40 -14.32 2.14
CA ARG A 9 -12.49 -13.12 2.99
C ARG A 9 -11.13 -12.47 3.21
N VAL A 10 -11.16 -11.15 3.42
CA VAL A 10 -10.04 -10.40 4.00
C VAL A 10 -10.51 -9.83 5.32
N THR A 11 -9.87 -10.25 6.40
CA THR A 11 -10.08 -9.66 7.72
C THR A 11 -9.13 -8.50 7.89
N ILE A 12 -9.65 -7.30 8.20
CA ILE A 12 -8.91 -6.06 8.37
C ILE A 12 -8.98 -5.65 9.84
N ASN A 13 -7.85 -5.69 10.52
CA ASN A 13 -7.72 -5.30 11.92
C ASN A 13 -7.47 -3.78 12.02
N LEU A 14 -8.52 -3.03 12.35
CA LEU A 14 -8.46 -1.57 12.48
C LEU A 14 -7.68 -1.14 13.72
N SER A 15 -7.65 -1.94 14.79
CA SER A 15 -6.79 -1.66 15.95
C SER A 15 -5.31 -1.77 15.61
N ALA A 16 -4.91 -2.78 14.82
CA ALA A 16 -3.54 -2.89 14.33
C ALA A 16 -3.17 -1.71 13.41
N LEU A 17 -4.08 -1.29 12.53
CA LEU A 17 -3.89 -0.09 11.69
C LEU A 17 -3.66 1.17 12.55
N LYS A 18 -4.48 1.39 13.57
CA LYS A 18 -4.33 2.50 14.53
C LYS A 18 -3.00 2.41 15.27
N ALA A 19 -2.63 1.21 15.76
CA ALA A 19 -1.39 0.98 16.48
C ALA A 19 -0.16 1.26 15.60
N ASN A 20 -0.17 0.84 14.34
CA ASN A 20 0.91 1.12 13.38
C ASN A 20 1.07 2.63 13.16
N TRP A 21 -0.03 3.36 12.97
CA TRP A 21 0.01 4.82 12.84
C TRP A 21 0.56 5.49 14.10
N LEU A 22 0.14 5.06 15.29
CA LEU A 22 0.64 5.60 16.57
C LEU A 22 2.14 5.31 16.77
N ALA A 23 2.61 4.10 16.37
CA ALA A 23 4.02 3.77 16.42
C ALA A 23 4.86 4.69 15.51
N LEU A 24 4.39 4.98 14.31
CA LEU A 24 5.03 5.93 13.40
C LEU A 24 4.99 7.36 13.96
N LYS A 25 3.88 7.77 14.59
CA LYS A 25 3.75 9.08 15.24
C LYS A 25 4.74 9.23 16.39
N ALA A 26 4.94 8.21 17.20
CA ALA A 26 5.92 8.24 18.28
C ALA A 26 7.36 8.41 17.76
N ARG A 27 7.68 7.89 16.57
CA ARG A 27 8.99 8.07 15.92
C ARG A 27 9.19 9.43 15.26
N ALA A 28 8.11 10.10 14.88
CA ALA A 28 8.18 11.30 14.02
C ALA A 28 8.72 12.56 14.71
N GLY A 29 9.11 12.51 15.99
CA GLY A 29 9.82 13.59 16.68
C GLY A 29 9.05 14.91 16.75
N GLY A 30 7.72 14.89 16.74
CA GLY A 30 6.86 16.09 16.73
C GLY A 30 6.34 16.46 15.34
N ALA A 31 6.86 15.90 14.25
CA ALA A 31 6.27 16.06 12.93
C ALA A 31 4.85 15.49 12.88
N GLU A 32 3.98 16.11 12.07
CA GLU A 32 2.67 15.53 11.77
C GLU A 32 2.85 14.22 10.99
N VAL A 33 2.05 13.21 11.31
CA VAL A 33 2.01 11.97 10.56
C VAL A 33 0.70 11.90 9.80
N GLY A 34 0.80 12.01 8.49
CA GLY A 34 -0.33 11.81 7.58
C GLY A 34 -0.53 10.33 7.26
N ALA A 35 -1.36 10.06 6.26
CA ALA A 35 -1.63 8.71 5.79
C ALA A 35 -1.80 8.68 4.26
N ALA A 36 -1.01 7.85 3.57
CA ALA A 36 -1.27 7.51 2.17
C ALA A 36 -2.38 6.45 2.14
N ILE A 37 -3.57 6.87 1.63
CA ILE A 37 -4.79 6.07 1.64
C ILE A 37 -5.33 5.81 0.22
N LYS A 38 -4.50 6.05 -0.78
CA LYS A 38 -4.78 5.81 -2.20
C LYS A 38 -5.08 4.33 -2.50
N ALA A 39 -5.62 4.07 -3.69
CA ALA A 39 -5.97 2.72 -4.15
C ALA A 39 -6.88 1.98 -3.14
N ASP A 40 -7.97 2.66 -2.70
CA ASP A 40 -8.92 2.12 -1.73
C ASP A 40 -8.24 1.67 -0.41
N ALA A 41 -7.38 2.54 0.17
CA ALA A 41 -6.56 2.21 1.32
C ALA A 41 -5.70 0.95 1.09
N TYR A 42 -4.98 0.91 -0.04
CA TYR A 42 -4.20 -0.25 -0.49
C TYR A 42 -5.05 -1.53 -0.64
N GLY A 43 -6.30 -1.37 -1.10
CA GLY A 43 -7.25 -2.46 -1.31
C GLY A 43 -8.03 -2.90 -0.05
N LEU A 44 -7.81 -2.26 1.09
CA LEU A 44 -8.40 -2.65 2.38
C LEU A 44 -9.70 -1.89 2.73
N GLY A 45 -10.14 -0.96 1.89
CA GLY A 45 -11.36 -0.19 2.09
C GLY A 45 -11.13 1.19 2.67
N LEU A 46 -11.20 2.21 1.80
CA LEU A 46 -10.90 3.60 2.10
C LEU A 46 -11.72 4.12 3.30
N ALA A 47 -13.02 3.90 3.31
CA ALA A 47 -13.90 4.51 4.31
C ALA A 47 -13.62 3.99 5.74
N ALA A 48 -13.42 2.69 5.91
CA ALA A 48 -13.16 2.09 7.22
C ALA A 48 -11.78 2.48 7.75
N CYS A 49 -10.75 2.36 6.89
CA CYS A 49 -9.38 2.73 7.26
C CYS A 49 -9.25 4.22 7.56
N ALA A 50 -9.88 5.09 6.77
CA ALA A 50 -9.87 6.53 6.97
C ALA A 50 -10.48 6.92 8.33
N LYS A 51 -11.64 6.37 8.68
CA LYS A 51 -12.30 6.62 9.97
C LYS A 51 -11.45 6.15 11.15
N ALA A 52 -10.85 4.96 11.05
CA ALA A 52 -9.98 4.44 12.09
C ALA A 52 -8.75 5.35 12.32
N LEU A 53 -8.09 5.77 11.24
CA LEU A 53 -6.95 6.69 11.31
C LEU A 53 -7.35 8.08 11.82
N TRP A 54 -8.53 8.59 11.45
CA TRP A 54 -9.06 9.85 11.97
C TRP A 54 -9.25 9.80 13.48
N VAL A 55 -9.83 8.72 13.99
CA VAL A 55 -10.01 8.49 15.44
C VAL A 55 -8.65 8.41 16.15
N ALA A 56 -7.63 7.81 15.51
CA ALA A 56 -6.26 7.77 16.04
C ALA A 56 -5.56 9.14 16.06
N GLY A 57 -6.09 10.14 15.33
CA GLY A 57 -5.58 11.51 15.31
C GLY A 57 -4.95 11.95 13.98
N CYS A 58 -5.00 11.15 12.92
CA CYS A 58 -4.55 11.55 11.59
C CYS A 58 -5.45 12.65 11.03
N ARG A 59 -4.85 13.67 10.40
CA ARG A 59 -5.58 14.82 9.82
C ARG A 59 -5.25 15.07 8.36
N SER A 60 -4.06 14.66 7.91
CA SER A 60 -3.56 14.83 6.54
C SER A 60 -3.57 13.49 5.81
N TYR A 61 -4.24 13.45 4.66
CA TYR A 61 -4.40 12.25 3.84
C TYR A 61 -3.89 12.46 2.44
N PHE A 62 -3.30 11.42 1.86
CA PHE A 62 -2.73 11.45 0.52
C PHE A 62 -3.39 10.39 -0.34
N VAL A 63 -4.06 10.83 -1.40
CA VAL A 63 -4.70 10.00 -2.42
C VAL A 63 -3.97 10.15 -3.75
N ALA A 64 -4.12 9.20 -4.67
CA ALA A 64 -3.52 9.34 -5.99
C ALA A 64 -4.35 10.29 -6.86
N ARG A 65 -5.66 10.07 -6.93
CA ARG A 65 -6.55 10.69 -7.92
C ARG A 65 -7.63 11.56 -7.28
N PRO A 66 -8.14 12.58 -8.01
CA PRO A 66 -9.19 13.47 -7.51
C PRO A 66 -10.46 12.73 -7.05
N ARG A 67 -10.85 11.65 -7.75
CA ARG A 67 -12.02 10.86 -7.40
C ARG A 67 -11.88 10.21 -6.01
N GLU A 68 -10.71 9.62 -5.72
CA GLU A 68 -10.44 9.07 -4.37
C GLU A 68 -10.53 10.16 -3.30
N GLY A 69 -10.07 11.38 -3.64
CA GLY A 69 -10.18 12.55 -2.76
C GLY A 69 -11.63 12.94 -2.48
N ALA A 70 -12.49 12.93 -3.50
CA ALA A 70 -13.91 13.22 -3.33
C ALA A 70 -14.63 12.15 -2.50
N GLU A 71 -14.31 10.87 -2.73
CA GLU A 71 -14.81 9.75 -1.93
C GLU A 71 -14.37 9.88 -0.46
N LEU A 72 -13.10 10.23 -0.22
CA LEU A 72 -12.58 10.46 1.12
C LEU A 72 -13.22 11.69 1.79
N ARG A 73 -13.45 12.78 1.05
CA ARG A 73 -14.12 13.99 1.55
C ARG A 73 -15.52 13.68 2.07
N ALA A 74 -16.26 12.82 1.39
CA ALA A 74 -17.58 12.38 1.85
C ALA A 74 -17.53 11.61 3.18
N VAL A 75 -16.42 10.92 3.45
CA VAL A 75 -16.19 10.17 4.69
C VAL A 75 -15.65 11.07 5.81
N LEU A 76 -14.72 11.98 5.49
CA LEU A 76 -14.00 12.86 6.41
C LEU A 76 -14.11 14.31 5.94
N PRO A 77 -15.18 15.05 6.33
CA PRO A 77 -15.45 16.41 5.85
C PRO A 77 -14.34 17.42 6.17
N ASP A 78 -13.59 17.22 7.26
CA ASP A 78 -12.61 18.19 7.77
C ASP A 78 -11.15 17.77 7.54
N ALA A 79 -10.90 16.66 6.84
CA ALA A 79 -9.55 16.20 6.53
C ALA A 79 -8.84 17.13 5.54
N THR A 80 -7.54 17.29 5.68
CA THR A 80 -6.70 17.85 4.61
C THR A 80 -6.36 16.73 3.63
N ILE A 81 -6.80 16.87 2.36
CA ILE A 81 -6.70 15.81 1.36
C ILE A 81 -5.82 16.29 0.21
N TYR A 82 -4.62 15.71 0.11
CA TYR A 82 -3.66 15.97 -0.97
C TYR A 82 -3.86 14.95 -2.10
N VAL A 83 -3.94 15.47 -3.34
CA VAL A 83 -3.99 14.63 -4.56
C VAL A 83 -2.62 14.60 -5.20
N LEU A 84 -2.03 13.42 -5.32
CA LEU A 84 -0.63 13.24 -5.72
C LEU A 84 -0.39 13.32 -7.23
N ASP A 85 -1.40 13.05 -8.05
CA ASP A 85 -1.29 13.02 -9.52
C ASP A 85 -1.26 14.42 -10.16
N GLY A 86 -1.20 15.50 -9.37
CA GLY A 86 -1.14 16.87 -9.86
C GLY A 86 -2.51 17.49 -10.12
N LEU A 87 -2.54 18.46 -11.04
CA LEU A 87 -3.74 19.16 -11.50
C LEU A 87 -4.04 18.77 -12.95
N TYR A 88 -5.15 18.09 -13.18
CA TYR A 88 -5.60 17.77 -14.53
C TYR A 88 -6.15 19.01 -15.24
N ASP A 89 -5.95 19.10 -16.55
CA ASP A 89 -6.45 20.21 -17.36
C ASP A 89 -7.96 20.39 -17.21
N GLY A 90 -8.39 21.61 -16.92
CA GLY A 90 -9.80 21.95 -16.72
C GLY A 90 -10.42 21.41 -15.43
N ALA A 91 -9.66 20.78 -14.55
CA ALA A 91 -10.19 20.14 -13.35
C ALA A 91 -10.21 21.06 -12.10
N ALA A 92 -9.75 22.31 -12.18
CA ALA A 92 -9.66 23.20 -11.02
C ALA A 92 -11.00 23.32 -10.27
N GLY A 93 -12.12 23.45 -11.00
CA GLY A 93 -13.47 23.48 -10.40
C GLY A 93 -13.81 22.24 -9.58
N TYR A 94 -13.38 21.05 -10.01
CA TYR A 94 -13.58 19.80 -9.25
C TYR A 94 -12.80 19.80 -7.93
N TYR A 95 -11.54 20.26 -7.96
CA TYR A 95 -10.73 20.38 -6.73
C TYR A 95 -11.35 21.38 -5.76
N LEU A 96 -11.82 22.53 -6.23
CA LEU A 96 -12.49 23.52 -5.42
C LEU A 96 -13.78 22.98 -4.80
N GLN A 97 -14.64 22.36 -5.59
CA GLN A 97 -15.91 21.75 -5.15
C GLN A 97 -15.70 20.74 -4.03
N HIS A 98 -14.66 19.91 -4.12
CA HIS A 98 -14.37 18.87 -3.14
C HIS A 98 -13.32 19.29 -2.11
N ARG A 99 -12.88 20.55 -2.10
CA ARG A 99 -11.86 21.09 -1.19
C ARG A 99 -10.61 20.20 -1.15
N LEU A 100 -10.09 19.82 -2.33
CA LEU A 100 -8.90 19.02 -2.52
C LEU A 100 -7.67 19.90 -2.70
N VAL A 101 -6.53 19.46 -2.19
CA VAL A 101 -5.25 20.14 -2.34
C VAL A 101 -4.46 19.47 -3.48
N PRO A 102 -4.33 20.09 -4.66
CA PRO A 102 -3.50 19.52 -5.73
C PRO A 102 -2.03 19.57 -5.33
N SER A 103 -1.30 18.52 -5.63
CA SER A 103 0.16 18.48 -5.54
C SER A 103 0.75 18.85 -6.90
N LEU A 104 0.97 20.14 -7.14
CA LEU A 104 1.40 20.65 -8.44
C LEU A 104 2.79 20.11 -8.80
N ILE A 105 2.90 19.52 -9.98
CA ILE A 105 4.05 18.73 -10.42
C ILE A 105 4.81 19.36 -11.60
N SER A 106 4.36 20.54 -12.05
CA SER A 106 4.98 21.26 -13.17
C SER A 106 4.68 22.75 -13.09
N LEU A 107 5.51 23.56 -13.79
CA LEU A 107 5.26 24.99 -13.92
C LEU A 107 3.91 25.31 -14.62
N PRO A 108 3.48 24.61 -15.70
CA PRO A 108 2.16 24.82 -16.28
C PRO A 108 1.01 24.62 -15.31
N GLU A 109 1.06 23.57 -14.49
CA GLU A 109 0.04 23.33 -13.45
C GLU A 109 0.03 24.43 -12.38
N ALA A 110 1.20 24.91 -11.95
CA ALA A 110 1.32 26.00 -11.01
C ALA A 110 0.70 27.29 -11.59
N GLN A 111 0.95 27.59 -12.86
CA GLN A 111 0.34 28.71 -13.57
C GLN A 111 -1.18 28.55 -13.72
N ALA A 112 -1.66 27.35 -14.03
CA ALA A 112 -3.08 27.07 -14.14
C ALA A 112 -3.78 27.26 -12.78
N TRP A 113 -3.21 26.69 -11.69
CA TRP A 113 -3.77 26.85 -10.35
C TRP A 113 -3.74 28.30 -9.87
N ALA A 114 -2.72 29.06 -10.20
CA ALA A 114 -2.65 30.48 -9.87
C ALA A 114 -3.80 31.31 -10.54
N ARG A 115 -4.24 30.91 -11.74
CA ARG A 115 -5.37 31.56 -12.45
C ARG A 115 -6.74 31.07 -11.99
N GLU A 116 -6.87 29.76 -11.76
CA GLU A 116 -8.16 29.05 -11.64
C GLU A 116 -8.47 28.63 -10.20
N GLY A 117 -7.45 28.51 -9.33
CA GLY A 117 -7.57 27.97 -7.98
C GLY A 117 -8.17 28.94 -6.94
N GLN A 118 -8.51 30.20 -7.32
CA GLN A 118 -9.20 31.16 -6.46
C GLN A 118 -8.55 31.35 -5.07
N GLY A 119 -7.22 31.23 -4.96
CA GLY A 119 -6.49 31.32 -3.70
C GLY A 119 -6.61 30.10 -2.78
N ALA A 120 -7.25 29.03 -3.24
CA ALA A 120 -7.32 27.78 -2.49
C ALA A 120 -5.92 27.16 -2.29
N PRO A 121 -5.73 26.35 -1.23
CA PRO A 121 -4.44 25.76 -0.93
C PRO A 121 -3.96 24.79 -2.03
N CYS A 122 -2.63 24.74 -2.21
CA CYS A 122 -1.95 23.76 -3.04
C CYS A 122 -0.68 23.26 -2.35
N ALA A 123 -0.15 22.15 -2.84
CA ALA A 123 1.19 21.66 -2.52
C ALA A 123 2.07 21.77 -3.77
N LEU A 124 3.38 21.93 -3.58
CA LEU A 124 4.36 21.78 -4.66
C LEU A 124 5.12 20.47 -4.45
N HIS A 125 5.20 19.66 -5.50
CA HIS A 125 5.93 18.40 -5.48
C HIS A 125 7.17 18.51 -6.35
N VAL A 126 8.35 18.66 -5.71
CA VAL A 126 9.64 18.84 -6.39
C VAL A 126 10.39 17.52 -6.49
N ASP A 127 11.09 17.32 -7.59
CA ASP A 127 11.97 16.17 -7.79
C ASP A 127 13.31 16.38 -7.09
N SER A 128 13.61 15.52 -6.14
CA SER A 128 14.92 15.45 -5.51
C SER A 128 15.83 14.36 -6.10
N GLY A 129 15.36 13.63 -7.12
CA GLY A 129 16.17 12.65 -7.85
C GLY A 129 15.46 11.33 -8.21
N ILE A 130 14.19 11.13 -7.83
CA ILE A 130 13.44 9.94 -8.21
C ILE A 130 13.03 9.95 -9.69
N ASN A 131 13.02 11.13 -10.34
CA ASN A 131 12.63 11.33 -11.74
C ASN A 131 11.25 10.73 -12.07
N ARG A 132 10.29 11.02 -11.21
CA ARG A 132 8.91 10.58 -11.33
C ARG A 132 8.00 11.81 -11.30
N VAL A 133 6.67 11.64 -11.20
CA VAL A 133 5.65 12.68 -11.14
C VAL A 133 6.00 13.77 -10.11
N SER A 134 6.68 14.84 -10.56
CA SER A 134 7.17 15.96 -9.75
C SER A 134 7.82 17.03 -10.64
N MET A 135 7.82 18.30 -10.24
CA MET A 135 8.47 19.37 -10.99
C MET A 135 10.00 19.34 -10.78
N ARG A 136 10.74 19.72 -11.80
CA ARG A 136 12.19 19.88 -11.70
C ARG A 136 12.56 21.09 -10.82
N MET A 137 13.76 21.10 -10.25
CA MET A 137 14.26 22.22 -9.45
C MET A 137 14.19 23.54 -10.23
N ALA A 138 14.57 23.54 -11.50
CA ALA A 138 14.52 24.73 -12.35
C ALA A 138 13.08 25.25 -12.56
N GLU A 139 12.07 24.38 -12.56
CA GLU A 139 10.67 24.80 -12.64
C GLU A 139 10.20 25.42 -11.31
N LEU A 140 10.64 24.84 -10.16
CA LEU A 140 10.37 25.44 -8.85
C LEU A 140 10.99 26.86 -8.75
N GLU A 141 12.22 27.03 -9.21
CA GLU A 141 12.87 28.35 -9.29
C GLU A 141 12.05 29.33 -10.15
N GLN A 142 11.50 28.88 -11.28
CA GLN A 142 10.64 29.70 -12.13
C GLN A 142 9.30 30.03 -11.45
N VAL A 143 8.67 29.08 -10.73
CA VAL A 143 7.45 29.32 -9.94
C VAL A 143 7.70 30.43 -8.92
N VAL A 144 8.82 30.37 -8.21
CA VAL A 144 9.18 31.36 -7.18
C VAL A 144 9.52 32.71 -7.83
N ALA A 145 10.32 32.72 -8.89
CA ALA A 145 10.71 33.95 -9.59
C ALA A 145 9.52 34.69 -10.23
N ALA A 146 8.55 33.93 -10.74
CA ALA A 146 7.32 34.47 -11.35
C ALA A 146 6.35 35.04 -10.30
N LYS A 147 6.58 34.85 -9.00
CA LYS A 147 5.72 35.30 -7.90
C LYS A 147 4.25 34.96 -8.14
N LEU A 148 3.99 33.73 -8.59
CA LEU A 148 2.63 33.28 -8.85
C LEU A 148 1.78 33.40 -7.57
N SER A 149 0.53 33.84 -7.73
CA SER A 149 -0.44 33.94 -6.61
C SER A 149 -0.90 32.55 -6.17
N LEU A 150 -0.05 31.83 -5.42
CA LEU A 150 -0.30 30.48 -4.92
C LEU A 150 -0.34 30.49 -3.39
N ASN A 151 -1.33 29.80 -2.84
CA ASN A 151 -1.40 29.48 -1.41
C ASN A 151 -0.71 28.12 -1.17
N VAL A 152 0.62 28.12 -1.16
CA VAL A 152 1.42 26.91 -0.98
C VAL A 152 1.46 26.53 0.49
N ILE A 153 0.75 25.46 0.87
CA ILE A 153 0.71 24.96 2.25
C ILE A 153 1.67 23.81 2.52
N LEU A 154 2.25 23.19 1.47
CA LEU A 154 3.20 22.09 1.60
C LEU A 154 4.16 22.07 0.41
N LEU A 155 5.45 21.96 0.70
CA LEU A 155 6.48 21.53 -0.27
C LEU A 155 6.82 20.07 0.02
N MET A 156 6.78 19.20 -0.99
CA MET A 156 7.11 17.79 -0.78
C MET A 156 8.01 17.23 -1.87
N SER A 157 8.71 16.14 -1.53
CA SER A 157 9.43 15.28 -2.46
C SER A 157 9.24 13.82 -2.08
N HIS A 158 9.82 12.88 -2.83
CA HIS A 158 9.70 11.46 -2.56
C HIS A 158 11.06 10.75 -2.60
N LEU A 159 11.32 9.93 -1.59
CA LEU A 159 12.53 9.13 -1.48
C LEU A 159 12.48 7.93 -2.43
N ALA A 160 13.59 7.67 -3.10
CA ALA A 160 13.73 6.56 -4.04
C ALA A 160 14.27 5.28 -3.38
N SER A 161 15.11 5.43 -2.34
CA SER A 161 15.88 4.32 -1.77
C SER A 161 15.79 4.26 -0.24
N SER A 162 14.69 4.76 0.34
CA SER A 162 14.52 4.79 1.80
C SER A 162 14.46 3.41 2.46
N GLU A 163 14.17 2.36 1.71
CA GLU A 163 14.20 0.96 2.15
C GLU A 163 15.63 0.44 2.38
N GLU A 164 16.62 1.14 1.85
CA GLU A 164 18.05 0.88 1.99
C GLU A 164 18.69 2.03 2.81
N PRO A 165 18.70 1.98 4.16
CA PRO A 165 19.14 3.11 4.99
C PRO A 165 20.56 3.58 4.71
N GLN A 166 21.45 2.69 4.27
CA GLN A 166 22.85 2.99 3.96
C GLN A 166 23.06 3.49 2.51
N ASN A 167 22.01 3.54 1.69
CA ASN A 167 22.13 4.02 0.32
C ASN A 167 22.45 5.52 0.31
N PRO A 168 23.62 5.95 -0.25
CA PRO A 168 24.06 7.34 -0.23
C PRO A 168 23.11 8.27 -0.99
N PHE A 169 22.23 7.71 -1.83
CA PHE A 169 21.24 8.48 -2.56
C PHE A 169 20.21 9.14 -1.63
N ASN A 170 19.93 8.55 -0.45
CA ASN A 170 19.07 9.16 0.55
C ASN A 170 19.62 10.53 1.01
N ALA A 171 20.89 10.59 1.36
CA ALA A 171 21.54 11.85 1.75
C ALA A 171 21.57 12.88 0.61
N LEU A 172 21.80 12.44 -0.62
CA LEU A 172 21.76 13.31 -1.80
C LEU A 172 20.36 13.89 -2.03
N GLN A 173 19.29 13.05 -1.92
CA GLN A 173 17.92 13.52 -2.02
C GLN A 173 17.57 14.51 -0.90
N ARG A 174 18.01 14.25 0.33
CA ARG A 174 17.81 15.16 1.46
C ARG A 174 18.49 16.53 1.20
N GLN A 175 19.72 16.51 0.69
CA GLN A 175 20.46 17.74 0.34
C GLN A 175 19.75 18.54 -0.77
N ARG A 176 19.28 17.85 -1.83
CA ARG A 176 18.54 18.50 -2.93
C ARG A 176 17.22 19.07 -2.44
N PHE A 177 16.51 18.35 -1.58
CA PHE A 177 15.26 18.82 -1.01
C PHE A 177 15.46 20.03 -0.08
N ALA A 178 16.57 20.09 0.67
CA ALA A 178 16.94 21.27 1.47
C ALA A 178 17.12 22.52 0.62
N LYS A 179 17.67 22.40 -0.60
CA LYS A 179 17.78 23.53 -1.55
C LYS A 179 16.39 24.01 -1.98
N ALA A 180 15.46 23.10 -2.23
CA ALA A 180 14.09 23.45 -2.56
C ALA A 180 13.38 24.17 -1.38
N GLN A 181 13.57 23.68 -0.15
CA GLN A 181 13.02 24.33 1.06
C GLN A 181 13.54 25.78 1.23
N ALA A 182 14.81 26.02 0.90
CA ALA A 182 15.41 27.36 0.99
C ALA A 182 14.76 28.38 0.02
N LEU A 183 14.14 27.93 -1.06
CA LEU A 183 13.40 28.78 -2.01
C LEU A 183 12.02 29.20 -1.48
N LEU A 184 11.49 28.51 -0.49
CA LEU A 184 10.14 28.69 0.04
C LEU A 184 10.16 28.77 1.59
N PRO A 185 10.80 29.79 2.16
CA PRO A 185 10.92 29.92 3.61
C PRO A 185 9.53 30.01 4.25
N GLY A 186 9.32 29.28 5.36
CA GLY A 186 8.06 29.25 6.10
C GLY A 186 6.98 28.30 5.53
N VAL A 187 7.18 27.73 4.36
CA VAL A 187 6.29 26.68 3.84
C VAL A 187 6.63 25.34 4.50
N ARG A 188 5.61 24.64 5.01
CA ARG A 188 5.78 23.31 5.58
C ARG A 188 6.37 22.34 4.56
N ALA A 189 7.18 21.40 5.02
CA ALA A 189 7.91 20.46 4.17
C ALA A 189 7.57 18.99 4.51
N SER A 190 7.69 18.12 3.51
CA SER A 190 7.41 16.69 3.66
C SER A 190 8.31 15.85 2.75
N LEU A 191 9.09 14.92 3.35
CA LEU A 191 9.98 14.04 2.59
C LEU A 191 9.75 12.56 2.93
N ALA A 192 9.72 12.19 4.22
CA ALA A 192 9.65 10.80 4.66
C ALA A 192 8.36 10.09 4.22
N ASN A 193 8.53 8.91 3.61
CA ASN A 193 7.53 7.87 3.40
C ASN A 193 7.58 6.85 4.56
N SER A 194 7.01 5.64 4.42
CA SER A 194 7.07 4.59 5.44
C SER A 194 8.49 4.28 5.91
N SER A 195 9.39 3.98 5.00
CA SER A 195 10.79 3.64 5.30
C SER A 195 11.59 4.85 5.75
N GLY A 196 11.21 6.04 5.29
CA GLY A 196 11.79 7.30 5.74
C GLY A 196 11.67 7.56 7.24
N HIS A 197 10.69 6.93 7.93
CA HIS A 197 10.59 6.95 9.40
C HIS A 197 11.73 6.19 10.11
N TYR A 198 12.48 5.38 9.38
CA TYR A 198 13.59 4.57 9.89
C TYR A 198 14.96 5.10 9.46
N LEU A 199 14.98 6.24 8.78
CA LEU A 199 16.15 7.07 8.55
C LEU A 199 16.38 8.04 9.73
N THR A 200 17.31 8.99 9.58
CA THR A 200 17.57 10.03 10.58
C THR A 200 16.41 11.05 10.66
N SER A 201 16.27 11.73 11.78
CA SER A 201 15.13 12.63 12.06
C SER A 201 15.01 13.83 11.10
N ASP A 202 16.08 14.22 10.44
CA ASP A 202 16.09 15.32 9.46
C ASP A 202 15.31 15.01 8.16
N PHE A 203 14.93 13.73 7.96
CA PHE A 203 14.01 13.33 6.88
C PHE A 203 12.54 13.57 7.20
N PHE A 204 12.14 13.74 8.46
CA PHE A 204 10.73 13.87 8.83
C PHE A 204 10.14 15.21 8.35
N CYS A 205 10.91 16.29 8.44
CA CYS A 205 10.45 17.66 8.18
C CYS A 205 9.22 17.99 9.06
N ASP A 206 8.18 18.62 8.50
CA ASP A 206 6.97 19.00 9.24
C ASP A 206 5.85 17.98 9.13
N LEU A 207 5.87 17.13 8.09
CA LEU A 207 4.82 16.17 7.78
C LEU A 207 5.42 14.91 7.12
N THR A 208 5.10 13.74 7.64
CA THR A 208 5.48 12.46 7.03
C THR A 208 4.29 11.79 6.34
N ARG A 209 4.55 10.95 5.35
CA ARG A 209 3.54 10.34 4.48
C ARG A 209 3.67 8.81 4.42
N PRO A 210 3.52 8.10 5.55
CA PRO A 210 3.56 6.65 5.53
C PRO A 210 2.40 6.07 4.71
N GLY A 211 2.68 4.95 4.05
CA GLY A 211 1.71 4.14 3.32
C GLY A 211 1.77 2.71 3.84
N ILE A 212 2.61 1.87 3.23
CA ILE A 212 2.65 0.42 3.47
C ILE A 212 2.82 0.04 4.94
N ALA A 213 3.58 0.78 5.72
CA ALA A 213 3.77 0.53 7.14
C ALA A 213 2.45 0.63 7.92
N LEU A 214 1.53 1.50 7.52
CA LEU A 214 0.20 1.58 8.12
C LEU A 214 -0.55 0.26 7.99
N TYR A 215 -0.39 -0.42 6.86
CA TYR A 215 -1.10 -1.64 6.47
C TYR A 215 -0.36 -2.93 6.82
N GLY A 216 0.73 -2.83 7.59
CA GLY A 216 1.46 -3.97 8.14
C GLY A 216 2.62 -4.49 7.27
N GLY A 217 2.92 -3.86 6.13
CA GLY A 217 4.11 -4.18 5.36
C GLY A 217 5.38 -3.62 6.01
N ASN A 218 6.49 -4.33 5.86
CA ASN A 218 7.75 -4.03 6.50
C ASN A 218 8.43 -2.77 5.92
N PRO A 219 8.59 -1.68 6.68
CA PRO A 219 9.30 -0.48 6.22
C PRO A 219 10.83 -0.62 6.31
N THR A 220 11.33 -1.72 6.86
CA THR A 220 12.77 -2.00 7.08
C THR A 220 13.15 -3.36 6.51
N PRO A 221 13.13 -3.56 5.17
CA PRO A 221 13.47 -4.85 4.57
C PRO A 221 14.79 -5.41 5.10
N GLY A 222 14.84 -6.72 5.33
CA GLY A 222 16.02 -7.36 5.92
C GLY A 222 16.13 -7.28 7.45
N GLN A 223 15.23 -6.57 8.11
CA GLN A 223 15.08 -6.53 9.57
C GLN A 223 13.70 -7.07 9.99
N PRO A 224 13.51 -7.49 11.24
CA PRO A 224 12.20 -7.86 11.74
C PRO A 224 11.18 -6.73 11.50
N ASN A 225 10.00 -7.08 11.01
CA ASN A 225 8.95 -6.10 10.75
C ASN A 225 8.45 -5.47 12.06
N PRO A 226 8.57 -4.15 12.25
CA PRO A 226 8.10 -3.47 13.46
C PRO A 226 6.59 -3.20 13.45
N MET A 227 5.90 -3.48 12.35
CA MET A 227 4.47 -3.21 12.19
C MET A 227 3.63 -4.46 12.49
N GLN A 228 2.44 -4.23 13.05
CA GLN A 228 1.45 -5.29 13.26
C GLN A 228 0.79 -5.67 11.94
N ALA A 229 0.45 -6.96 11.76
CA ALA A 229 -0.34 -7.43 10.63
C ALA A 229 -1.74 -6.82 10.67
N VAL A 230 -2.14 -6.16 9.58
CA VAL A 230 -3.44 -5.49 9.45
C VAL A 230 -4.42 -6.32 8.64
N ALA A 231 -3.95 -7.02 7.62
CA ALA A 231 -4.80 -7.78 6.71
C ALA A 231 -4.48 -9.27 6.77
N THR A 232 -5.53 -10.09 6.83
CA THR A 232 -5.46 -11.55 6.68
C THR A 232 -6.35 -11.96 5.52
N ALA A 233 -5.76 -12.54 4.47
CA ALA A 233 -6.49 -13.03 3.29
C ALA A 233 -6.62 -14.54 3.34
N GLU A 234 -7.88 -15.01 3.32
CA GLU A 234 -8.22 -16.43 3.47
C GLU A 234 -9.27 -16.86 2.42
N ALA A 235 -9.20 -18.13 2.03
CA ALA A 235 -10.26 -18.73 1.22
C ALA A 235 -10.60 -20.15 1.71
N ARG A 236 -11.81 -20.60 1.36
CA ARG A 236 -12.31 -21.92 1.74
C ARG A 236 -11.63 -23.03 0.95
N VAL A 237 -11.35 -24.13 1.63
CA VAL A 237 -11.06 -25.42 1.00
C VAL A 237 -12.36 -25.93 0.36
N LEU A 238 -12.37 -26.03 -0.96
CA LEU A 238 -13.53 -26.49 -1.75
C LEU A 238 -13.63 -28.01 -1.77
N GLN A 239 -12.48 -28.66 -1.83
CA GLN A 239 -12.37 -30.12 -1.91
C GLN A 239 -11.00 -30.57 -1.38
N VAL A 240 -10.95 -31.73 -0.76
CA VAL A 240 -9.71 -32.47 -0.52
C VAL A 240 -9.83 -33.78 -1.27
N ARG A 241 -8.74 -34.17 -1.95
CA ARG A 241 -8.71 -35.39 -2.74
C ARG A 241 -7.39 -36.13 -2.56
N ASP A 242 -7.44 -37.43 -2.63
CA ASP A 242 -6.27 -38.28 -2.67
C ASP A 242 -5.66 -38.26 -4.07
N VAL A 243 -4.36 -38.17 -4.15
CA VAL A 243 -3.58 -38.13 -5.39
C VAL A 243 -2.48 -39.20 -5.25
N PRO A 244 -2.60 -40.34 -5.94
CA PRO A 244 -1.61 -41.41 -5.90
C PRO A 244 -0.22 -40.95 -6.35
N LYS A 245 0.81 -41.62 -5.83
CA LYS A 245 2.18 -41.39 -6.29
C LYS A 245 2.29 -41.50 -7.80
N GLY A 246 2.96 -40.55 -8.43
CA GLY A 246 3.19 -40.48 -9.89
C GLY A 246 2.07 -39.71 -10.63
N GLU A 247 0.94 -39.40 -9.99
CA GLU A 247 -0.10 -38.57 -10.59
C GLU A 247 0.26 -37.08 -10.52
N VAL A 248 -0.37 -36.29 -11.39
CA VAL A 248 -0.06 -34.87 -11.57
C VAL A 248 -1.18 -33.96 -11.07
N VAL A 249 -0.84 -32.73 -10.67
CA VAL A 249 -1.80 -31.71 -10.27
C VAL A 249 -1.66 -30.44 -11.11
N GLY A 250 -2.80 -29.99 -11.65
CA GLY A 250 -2.93 -28.71 -12.32
C GLY A 250 -2.44 -28.68 -13.77
N TYR A 251 -2.44 -27.45 -14.32
CA TYR A 251 -2.10 -27.21 -15.72
C TYR A 251 -0.61 -27.50 -16.02
N ASN A 252 -0.35 -28.01 -17.22
CA ASN A 252 0.98 -28.30 -17.77
C ASN A 252 1.79 -29.30 -16.92
N THR A 253 1.11 -30.12 -16.10
CA THR A 253 1.76 -31.20 -15.32
C THR A 253 3.03 -30.77 -14.58
N THR A 254 3.01 -29.55 -14.02
CA THR A 254 4.21 -28.95 -13.40
C THR A 254 4.53 -29.49 -12.01
N TRP A 255 3.64 -30.29 -11.44
CA TRP A 255 3.85 -30.96 -10.17
C TRP A 255 3.36 -32.41 -10.28
N THR A 256 4.21 -33.33 -9.84
CA THR A 256 3.92 -34.77 -9.78
C THR A 256 4.03 -35.22 -8.34
N ALA A 257 3.07 -36.00 -7.86
CA ALA A 257 3.06 -36.54 -6.50
C ALA A 257 4.24 -37.51 -6.31
N ALA A 258 5.19 -37.14 -5.45
CA ALA A 258 6.36 -38.00 -5.12
C ALA A 258 5.99 -39.17 -4.21
N ARG A 259 4.85 -39.08 -3.53
CA ARG A 259 4.24 -40.10 -2.64
C ARG A 259 2.72 -40.03 -2.79
N ASP A 260 2.01 -40.97 -2.23
CA ASP A 260 0.56 -40.85 -2.06
C ASP A 260 0.29 -39.59 -1.26
N SER A 261 -0.46 -38.69 -1.83
CA SER A 261 -0.64 -37.32 -1.35
C SER A 261 -2.11 -36.97 -1.16
N ARG A 262 -2.38 -36.05 -0.25
CA ARG A 262 -3.70 -35.40 -0.14
C ARG A 262 -3.57 -33.96 -0.58
N VAL A 263 -4.42 -33.54 -1.53
CA VAL A 263 -4.38 -32.20 -2.10
C VAL A 263 -5.68 -31.47 -1.82
N ALA A 264 -5.59 -30.31 -1.18
CA ALA A 264 -6.69 -29.38 -1.01
C ALA A 264 -6.78 -28.42 -2.19
N LEU A 265 -7.99 -28.20 -2.70
CA LEU A 265 -8.31 -27.16 -3.67
C LEU A 265 -8.91 -25.98 -2.91
N VAL A 266 -8.19 -24.88 -2.85
CA VAL A 266 -8.58 -23.65 -2.14
C VAL A 266 -9.22 -22.67 -3.12
N GLY A 267 -10.38 -22.11 -2.78
CA GLY A 267 -11.23 -21.30 -3.64
C GLY A 267 -10.76 -19.85 -3.84
N ALA A 268 -9.47 -19.65 -4.11
CA ALA A 268 -8.90 -18.38 -4.57
C ALA A 268 -7.76 -18.64 -5.56
N GLY A 269 -7.69 -17.82 -6.59
CA GLY A 269 -6.69 -17.90 -7.65
C GLY A 269 -6.24 -16.52 -8.13
N TYR A 270 -5.65 -16.45 -9.34
CA TYR A 270 -5.09 -15.16 -9.79
C TYR A 270 -6.15 -14.09 -10.06
N ARG A 271 -7.44 -14.44 -10.28
CA ARG A 271 -8.54 -13.49 -10.39
C ARG A 271 -8.83 -12.80 -9.04
N ASP A 272 -8.45 -13.45 -7.94
CA ASP A 272 -8.62 -12.97 -6.58
C ASP A 272 -7.40 -12.22 -6.06
N GLY A 273 -6.33 -12.12 -6.85
CA GLY A 273 -5.10 -11.47 -6.47
C GLY A 273 -4.03 -12.42 -5.92
N ILE A 274 -4.22 -13.75 -6.02
CA ILE A 274 -3.16 -14.72 -5.72
C ILE A 274 -2.24 -14.81 -6.92
N PRO A 275 -0.98 -14.33 -6.84
CA PRO A 275 -0.10 -14.25 -7.99
C PRO A 275 0.15 -15.62 -8.62
N ARG A 276 0.04 -15.72 -9.94
CA ARG A 276 0.33 -16.95 -10.66
C ARG A 276 1.78 -17.42 -10.45
N ARG A 277 2.66 -16.51 -10.08
CA ARG A 277 4.06 -16.80 -9.76
C ARG A 277 4.24 -17.60 -8.45
N MET A 278 3.21 -17.67 -7.60
CA MET A 278 3.18 -18.58 -6.44
C MET A 278 3.07 -20.06 -6.81
N SER A 279 2.88 -20.38 -8.09
CA SER A 279 2.86 -21.77 -8.58
C SER A 279 4.16 -22.50 -8.25
N SER A 280 4.06 -23.81 -7.97
CA SER A 280 5.25 -24.62 -7.72
C SER A 280 6.21 -24.58 -8.93
N GLY A 281 7.50 -24.52 -8.65
CA GLY A 281 8.55 -24.37 -9.67
C GLY A 281 8.70 -22.96 -10.26
N LEU A 282 7.85 -21.99 -9.89
CA LEU A 282 7.97 -20.57 -10.26
C LEU A 282 8.25 -19.67 -9.06
N SER A 283 7.79 -20.08 -7.88
CA SER A 283 7.98 -19.32 -6.64
C SER A 283 9.42 -19.41 -6.14
N PRO A 284 10.10 -18.29 -5.89
CA PRO A 284 11.39 -18.29 -5.21
C PRO A 284 11.27 -18.87 -3.80
N GLY A 285 11.89 -20.02 -3.53
CA GLY A 285 11.81 -20.68 -2.21
C GLY A 285 10.51 -21.42 -1.90
N GLY A 286 9.55 -21.48 -2.85
CA GLY A 286 8.23 -22.10 -2.65
C GLY A 286 7.22 -21.20 -1.95
N ALA A 287 5.97 -21.26 -2.37
CA ALA A 287 4.86 -20.55 -1.74
C ALA A 287 4.03 -21.51 -0.88
N HIS A 288 3.50 -21.01 0.22
CA HIS A 288 2.73 -21.76 1.19
C HIS A 288 1.41 -21.06 1.50
N VAL A 289 0.45 -21.83 2.00
CA VAL A 289 -0.72 -21.34 2.74
C VAL A 289 -0.69 -21.94 4.14
N PHE A 290 -1.32 -21.28 5.10
CA PHE A 290 -1.52 -21.85 6.44
C PHE A 290 -2.93 -22.43 6.52
N VAL A 291 -3.00 -23.75 6.76
CA VAL A 291 -4.28 -24.48 6.88
C VAL A 291 -4.08 -25.73 7.76
N GLY A 292 -5.11 -26.11 8.51
CA GLY A 292 -5.01 -27.27 9.38
C GLY A 292 -3.95 -27.15 10.49
N GLY A 293 -3.62 -25.90 10.90
CA GLY A 293 -2.66 -25.60 11.95
C GLY A 293 -1.19 -25.59 11.52
N GLN A 294 -0.90 -25.67 10.21
CA GLN A 294 0.48 -25.65 9.71
C GLN A 294 0.60 -25.03 8.31
N ARG A 295 1.84 -24.75 7.90
CA ARG A 295 2.18 -24.28 6.56
C ARG A 295 2.18 -25.44 5.59
N CYS A 296 1.38 -25.33 4.53
CA CYS A 296 1.22 -26.31 3.48
C CYS A 296 1.66 -25.73 2.13
N PRO A 297 2.52 -26.42 1.35
CA PRO A 297 3.03 -25.88 0.10
C PRO A 297 1.97 -25.82 -0.99
N ILE A 298 2.02 -24.76 -1.80
CA ILE A 298 1.26 -24.67 -3.04
C ILE A 298 1.86 -25.60 -4.06
N VAL A 299 1.03 -26.42 -4.71
CA VAL A 299 1.42 -27.42 -5.71
C VAL A 299 0.76 -27.18 -7.05
N GLY A 300 1.45 -27.48 -8.13
CA GLY A 300 0.98 -27.21 -9.49
C GLY A 300 0.85 -25.71 -9.80
N ARG A 301 0.07 -25.39 -10.81
CA ARG A 301 -0.16 -24.01 -11.25
C ARG A 301 -1.34 -23.37 -10.51
N VAL A 302 -1.14 -22.16 -9.99
CA VAL A 302 -2.25 -21.30 -9.55
C VAL A 302 -3.15 -21.05 -10.77
N SER A 303 -4.43 -21.37 -10.66
CA SER A 303 -5.43 -21.17 -11.71
C SER A 303 -6.23 -19.88 -11.52
N MET A 304 -7.22 -19.62 -12.37
CA MET A 304 -8.01 -18.40 -12.29
C MET A 304 -8.74 -18.27 -10.95
N ASP A 305 -9.34 -19.35 -10.49
CA ASP A 305 -10.33 -19.37 -9.40
C ASP A 305 -9.90 -20.23 -8.21
N MET A 306 -8.76 -20.94 -8.31
CA MET A 306 -8.33 -21.84 -7.24
C MET A 306 -6.84 -22.07 -7.21
N THR A 307 -6.36 -22.48 -6.04
CA THR A 307 -4.99 -22.86 -5.75
C THR A 307 -4.99 -24.27 -5.15
N ALA A 308 -4.12 -25.15 -5.67
CA ALA A 308 -3.91 -26.49 -5.11
C ALA A 308 -2.81 -26.47 -4.05
N VAL A 309 -2.99 -27.20 -2.97
CA VAL A 309 -2.11 -27.20 -1.79
C VAL A 309 -1.92 -28.64 -1.32
N ASP A 310 -0.67 -29.05 -1.12
CA ASP A 310 -0.37 -30.36 -0.52
C ASP A 310 -0.66 -30.31 1.01
N VAL A 311 -1.65 -31.08 1.41
CA VAL A 311 -2.11 -31.21 2.80
C VAL A 311 -1.94 -32.62 3.36
N THR A 312 -1.01 -33.39 2.77
CA THR A 312 -0.78 -34.81 3.12
C THR A 312 -0.55 -34.99 4.62
N ASP A 313 0.24 -34.10 5.21
CA ASP A 313 0.62 -34.17 6.63
C ASP A 313 -0.26 -33.28 7.53
N ALA A 314 -1.33 -32.69 6.98
CA ALA A 314 -2.25 -31.79 7.70
C ALA A 314 -3.65 -32.39 7.83
N LYS A 315 -4.31 -32.08 8.94
CA LYS A 315 -5.73 -32.43 9.14
C LYS A 315 -6.61 -31.34 8.51
N VAL A 316 -6.92 -31.51 7.24
CA VAL A 316 -7.68 -30.55 6.46
C VAL A 316 -8.92 -31.22 5.86
N GLN A 317 -10.06 -30.51 5.88
CA GLN A 317 -11.32 -30.94 5.31
C GLN A 317 -11.96 -29.83 4.48
N ARG A 318 -12.96 -30.19 3.67
CA ARG A 318 -13.79 -29.22 2.96
C ARG A 318 -14.41 -28.22 3.93
N GLY A 319 -14.32 -26.93 3.59
CA GLY A 319 -14.87 -25.84 4.37
C GLY A 319 -13.88 -25.19 5.34
N ASP A 320 -12.69 -25.75 5.55
CA ASP A 320 -11.65 -25.11 6.33
C ASP A 320 -11.17 -23.81 5.65
N TRP A 321 -10.62 -22.89 6.44
CA TRP A 321 -10.01 -21.66 5.93
C TRP A 321 -8.51 -21.86 5.71
N ALA A 322 -8.03 -21.45 4.55
CA ALA A 322 -6.62 -21.43 4.20
C ALA A 322 -6.16 -19.96 4.09
N GLU A 323 -5.19 -19.56 4.91
CA GLU A 323 -4.59 -18.24 4.94
C GLU A 323 -3.48 -18.16 3.89
N PHE A 324 -3.57 -17.21 2.96
CA PHE A 324 -2.53 -16.91 1.97
C PHE A 324 -1.49 -15.93 2.53
N PHE A 325 -1.94 -14.95 3.30
CA PHE A 325 -1.10 -14.07 4.10
C PHE A 325 -1.89 -13.50 5.28
N GLY A 326 -1.20 -13.17 6.36
CA GLY A 326 -1.81 -12.63 7.56
C GLY A 326 -0.94 -12.84 8.79
N THR A 327 -1.49 -13.48 9.80
CA THR A 327 -0.82 -13.71 11.08
C THR A 327 0.23 -14.82 11.00
N HIS A 328 -0.03 -15.89 10.23
CA HIS A 328 0.83 -17.07 10.16
C HIS A 328 1.79 -17.03 8.97
N ILE A 329 1.39 -16.38 7.89
CA ILE A 329 2.23 -16.11 6.73
C ILE A 329 2.34 -14.59 6.58
N PRO A 330 3.45 -13.98 7.01
CA PRO A 330 3.65 -12.55 6.89
C PRO A 330 3.43 -12.04 5.46
N LEU A 331 2.82 -10.86 5.33
CA LEU A 331 2.54 -10.24 4.03
C LEU A 331 3.79 -10.13 3.15
N ASP A 332 4.92 -9.74 3.76
CA ASP A 332 6.19 -9.56 3.03
C ASP A 332 6.78 -10.91 2.58
N GLU A 333 6.59 -11.98 3.35
CA GLU A 333 6.99 -13.34 2.98
C GLU A 333 6.15 -13.84 1.80
N ALA A 334 4.84 -13.65 1.85
CA ALA A 334 3.94 -14.01 0.75
C ALA A 334 4.31 -13.24 -0.52
N ALA A 335 4.60 -11.95 -0.42
CA ALA A 335 5.05 -11.13 -1.53
C ALA A 335 6.38 -11.62 -2.12
N ALA A 336 7.36 -11.90 -1.28
CA ALA A 336 8.66 -12.43 -1.71
C ALA A 336 8.51 -13.78 -2.42
N SER A 337 7.64 -14.67 -1.92
CA SER A 337 7.37 -15.97 -2.58
C SER A 337 6.73 -15.80 -3.98
N ALA A 338 6.02 -14.70 -4.19
CA ALA A 338 5.47 -14.32 -5.49
C ALA A 338 6.47 -13.54 -6.37
N GLY A 339 7.66 -13.22 -5.86
CA GLY A 339 8.64 -12.38 -6.56
C GLY A 339 8.16 -10.95 -6.76
N THR A 340 7.40 -10.42 -5.80
CA THR A 340 6.84 -9.07 -5.82
C THR A 340 6.96 -8.40 -4.43
N ILE A 341 6.24 -7.32 -4.22
CA ILE A 341 6.24 -6.50 -3.01
C ILE A 341 4.86 -6.46 -2.34
N SER A 342 4.83 -6.20 -1.05
CA SER A 342 3.62 -6.17 -0.22
C SER A 342 2.54 -5.21 -0.73
N TRP A 343 2.93 -4.09 -1.33
CA TRP A 343 2.02 -3.12 -1.97
C TRP A 343 1.19 -3.77 -3.07
N GLU A 344 1.83 -4.59 -3.92
CA GLU A 344 1.17 -5.24 -5.04
C GLU A 344 0.19 -6.30 -4.55
N LEU A 345 0.57 -7.13 -3.58
CA LEU A 345 -0.34 -8.13 -3.03
C LEU A 345 -1.62 -7.50 -2.45
N LEU A 346 -1.49 -6.43 -1.65
CA LEU A 346 -2.64 -5.76 -1.05
C LEU A 346 -3.54 -5.12 -2.12
N THR A 347 -2.95 -4.37 -3.05
CA THR A 347 -3.72 -3.64 -4.07
C THR A 347 -4.35 -4.55 -5.13
N HIS A 348 -3.90 -5.80 -5.25
CA HIS A 348 -4.49 -6.80 -6.13
C HIS A 348 -5.60 -7.64 -5.50
N LEU A 349 -5.90 -7.46 -4.21
CA LEU A 349 -7.03 -8.14 -3.58
C LEU A 349 -8.34 -7.87 -4.32
N GLY A 350 -8.89 -8.92 -4.95
CA GLY A 350 -10.05 -8.81 -5.81
C GLY A 350 -11.33 -8.45 -5.06
N SER A 351 -12.35 -8.04 -5.81
CA SER A 351 -13.68 -7.72 -5.28
C SER A 351 -14.47 -8.95 -4.83
N ARG A 352 -13.98 -10.17 -5.10
CA ARG A 352 -14.61 -11.43 -4.64
C ARG A 352 -14.31 -11.75 -3.17
N TYR A 353 -13.31 -11.08 -2.55
CA TYR A 353 -13.12 -11.17 -1.10
C TYR A 353 -14.17 -10.35 -0.36
N ALA A 354 -14.85 -10.97 0.59
CA ALA A 354 -15.63 -10.25 1.59
C ALA A 354 -14.66 -9.53 2.56
N ARG A 355 -14.87 -8.24 2.78
CA ARG A 355 -14.04 -7.45 3.71
C ARG A 355 -14.70 -7.40 5.08
N HIS A 356 -14.00 -7.95 6.07
CA HIS A 356 -14.42 -7.98 7.47
C HIS A 356 -13.53 -7.06 8.29
N TYR A 357 -14.12 -6.05 8.92
CA TYR A 357 -13.39 -5.13 9.79
C TYR A 357 -13.56 -5.56 11.24
N ILE A 358 -12.43 -5.69 11.94
CA ILE A 358 -12.38 -5.98 13.37
C ILE A 358 -11.61 -4.87 14.10
N GLU A 359 -11.98 -4.66 15.39
CA GLU A 359 -11.30 -3.72 16.29
C GLU A 359 -10.17 -4.41 17.06
#